data_f25344f683d0561a38c5d2492c36e86a
#
_entry.id   f25344f683d0561a38c5d2492c36e86a
#
_cell.length_a   1.000
_cell.length_b   1.000
_cell.length_c   1.000
_cell.angle_alpha   90.00
_cell.angle_beta   90.00
_cell.angle_gamma   90.00
#
_symmetry.space_group_name_H-M   'P 1'
#
loop_
_entity.id
_entity.type
_entity.pdbx_description
1 polymer ?
#
loop_
_entity_poly.entity_id
_entity_poly.type
_entity_poly.pdbx_seq_one_letter_code
_entity_poly.pdbx_strand_id
1 'polypeptide(L)'
;MDLVYTATPWSMHTPVCLAAMRNGKHAATEVPAGKTMDELWELVETSEKTKQHCMMLENCCYDFFELLTLNMARQGMLGEIVHTEGAYIHDLTKDWLFNKKAYADMWRLKENIGQNGNLYPTHGLGPVAQCMDINRGDKFEHLVSMSTNDFTMNNLAK
;
A
#
# COMPACT_ATOMS: atom_id res chain seq x y z
N MET A 1 -15.86 13.77 16.43
CA MET A 1 -14.82 13.28 15.48
C MET A 1 -15.37 12.04 14.80
N ASP A 2 -15.43 12.05 13.48
CA ASP A 2 -16.11 11.01 12.68
C ASP A 2 -15.13 10.13 11.89
N LEU A 3 -13.88 10.59 11.72
CA LEU A 3 -12.82 9.90 11.02
C LEU A 3 -11.52 9.93 11.84
N VAL A 4 -10.83 8.79 11.90
CA VAL A 4 -9.47 8.67 12.42
C VAL A 4 -8.56 8.37 11.24
N TYR A 5 -7.54 9.21 11.05
CA TYR A 5 -6.49 8.99 10.05
C TYR A 5 -5.18 8.60 10.75
N THR A 6 -4.49 7.60 10.24
CA THR A 6 -3.21 7.13 10.78
C THR A 6 -2.10 7.14 9.74
N ALA A 7 -0.97 7.76 10.10
CA ALA A 7 0.30 7.76 9.37
C ALA A 7 1.46 7.35 10.30
N THR A 8 1.19 6.42 11.19
CA THR A 8 2.12 5.87 12.18
C THR A 8 3.12 4.89 11.53
N PRO A 9 4.07 4.30 12.27
CA PRO A 9 4.78 3.11 11.79
C PRO A 9 3.81 1.98 11.40
N TRP A 10 4.18 1.18 10.41
CA TRP A 10 3.31 0.16 9.79
C TRP A 10 2.62 -0.78 10.77
N SER A 11 3.31 -1.17 11.84
CA SER A 11 2.75 -2.05 12.88
C SER A 11 1.55 -1.45 13.62
N MET A 12 1.30 -0.14 13.49
CA MET A 12 0.21 0.56 14.16
C MET A 12 -0.97 0.86 13.24
N HIS A 13 -0.84 0.67 11.92
CA HIS A 13 -1.91 0.99 10.97
C HIS A 13 -3.18 0.19 11.27
N THR A 14 -3.08 -1.13 11.26
CA THR A 14 -4.22 -2.03 11.56
C THR A 14 -4.79 -1.79 12.96
N PRO A 15 -4.02 -1.81 14.06
CA PRO A 15 -4.57 -1.57 15.40
C PRO A 15 -5.34 -0.27 15.53
N VAL A 16 -4.85 0.83 14.96
CA VAL A 16 -5.51 2.13 15.02
C VAL A 16 -6.82 2.12 14.23
N CYS A 17 -6.82 1.55 13.02
CA CYS A 17 -8.03 1.44 12.20
C CYS A 17 -9.11 0.59 12.89
N LEU A 18 -8.73 -0.56 13.44
CA LEU A 18 -9.64 -1.44 14.17
C LEU A 18 -10.24 -0.74 15.41
N ALA A 19 -9.40 -0.05 16.18
CA ALA A 19 -9.86 0.71 17.33
C ALA A 19 -10.86 1.81 16.93
N ALA A 20 -10.58 2.54 15.84
CA ALA A 20 -11.49 3.55 15.32
C ALA A 20 -12.85 2.95 14.95
N MET A 21 -12.87 1.91 14.13
CA MET A 21 -14.11 1.29 13.66
C MET A 21 -14.93 0.66 14.79
N ARG A 22 -14.28 0.00 15.76
CA ARG A 22 -14.92 -0.57 16.95
C ARG A 22 -15.55 0.47 17.86
N ASN A 23 -15.09 1.72 17.78
CA ASN A 23 -15.64 2.86 18.48
C ASN A 23 -16.57 3.74 17.61
N GLY A 24 -17.11 3.17 16.53
CA GLY A 24 -18.10 3.82 15.66
C GLY A 24 -17.54 4.99 14.85
N LYS A 25 -16.24 4.97 14.51
CA LYS A 25 -15.57 5.98 13.67
C LYS A 25 -15.10 5.35 12.38
N HIS A 26 -15.09 6.12 11.30
CA HIS A 26 -14.42 5.72 10.08
C HIS A 26 -12.91 5.73 10.27
N ALA A 27 -12.20 4.96 9.47
CA ALA A 27 -10.74 4.87 9.50
C ALA A 27 -10.13 5.15 8.13
N ALA A 28 -8.98 5.81 8.14
CA ALA A 28 -8.12 5.94 6.99
C ALA A 28 -6.67 5.71 7.41
N THR A 29 -5.91 5.03 6.58
CA THR A 29 -4.51 4.70 6.87
C THR A 29 -3.62 4.95 5.68
N GLU A 30 -2.36 5.29 5.97
CA GLU A 30 -1.28 5.22 5.00
C GLU A 30 -0.98 3.78 4.60
N VAL A 31 -0.20 3.63 3.55
CA VAL A 31 0.29 2.35 3.02
C VAL A 31 1.40 1.79 3.93
N PRO A 32 1.40 0.48 4.19
CA PRO A 32 0.39 -0.56 3.90
C PRO A 32 -0.76 -0.54 4.91
N ALA A 33 -1.94 -1.01 4.51
CA ALA A 33 -3.08 -1.12 5.42
C ALA A 33 -2.83 -2.14 6.55
N GLY A 34 -2.18 -3.24 6.24
CA GLY A 34 -1.78 -4.29 7.17
C GLY A 34 -0.53 -5.01 6.67
N LYS A 35 0.11 -5.78 7.55
CA LYS A 35 1.35 -6.52 7.29
C LYS A 35 1.14 -8.01 7.11
N THR A 36 0.03 -8.54 7.58
CA THR A 36 -0.32 -9.96 7.50
C THR A 36 -1.70 -10.15 6.89
N MET A 37 -1.96 -11.34 6.39
CA MET A 37 -3.29 -11.68 5.86
C MET A 37 -4.36 -11.59 6.94
N ASP A 38 -4.05 -12.01 8.16
CA ASP A 38 -4.99 -11.95 9.29
C ASP A 38 -5.37 -10.49 9.61
N GLU A 39 -4.41 -9.58 9.64
CA GLU A 39 -4.68 -8.15 9.81
C GLU A 39 -5.59 -7.58 8.70
N LEU A 40 -5.35 -7.97 7.46
CA LEU A 40 -6.16 -7.50 6.32
C LEU A 40 -7.59 -8.03 6.39
N TRP A 41 -7.77 -9.30 6.72
CA TRP A 41 -9.10 -9.88 6.92
C TRP A 41 -9.82 -9.23 8.11
N GLU A 42 -9.12 -8.99 9.22
CA GLU A 42 -9.71 -8.35 10.39
C GLU A 42 -10.19 -6.91 10.09
N LEU A 43 -9.49 -6.17 9.24
CA LEU A 43 -9.93 -4.84 8.77
C LEU A 43 -11.25 -4.95 7.98
N VAL A 44 -11.32 -5.87 7.03
CA VAL A 44 -12.53 -6.09 6.21
C VAL A 44 -13.72 -6.51 7.09
N GLU A 45 -13.54 -7.55 7.88
CA GLU A 45 -14.60 -8.08 8.76
C GLU A 45 -15.08 -7.02 9.77
N THR A 46 -14.16 -6.24 10.35
CA THR A 46 -14.52 -5.17 11.29
C THR A 46 -15.30 -4.06 10.58
N SER A 47 -14.90 -3.67 9.38
CA SER A 47 -15.62 -2.69 8.57
C SER A 47 -17.04 -3.17 8.26
N GLU A 48 -17.19 -4.41 7.82
CA GLU A 48 -18.50 -5.00 7.54
C GLU A 48 -19.40 -5.11 8.77
N LYS A 49 -18.83 -5.56 9.90
CA LYS A 49 -19.55 -5.72 11.17
C LYS A 49 -20.00 -4.40 11.79
N THR A 50 -19.12 -3.41 11.77
CA THR A 50 -19.39 -2.09 12.39
C THR A 50 -20.11 -1.11 11.48
N LYS A 51 -20.15 -1.40 10.14
CA LYS A 51 -20.63 -0.48 9.10
C LYS A 51 -19.83 0.83 9.05
N GLN A 52 -18.58 0.79 9.50
CA GLN A 52 -17.65 1.90 9.39
C GLN A 52 -16.73 1.70 8.19
N HIS A 53 -16.46 2.76 7.44
CA HIS A 53 -15.51 2.71 6.32
C HIS A 53 -14.07 2.60 6.83
N CYS A 54 -13.27 1.79 6.13
CA CYS A 54 -11.82 1.75 6.27
C CYS A 54 -11.19 1.91 4.89
N MET A 55 -10.32 2.90 4.73
CA MET A 55 -9.69 3.20 3.45
C MET A 55 -8.18 3.29 3.60
N MET A 56 -7.44 2.53 2.78
CA MET A 56 -6.02 2.75 2.57
C MET A 56 -5.83 3.88 1.55
N LEU A 57 -5.07 4.90 1.92
CA LEU A 57 -4.82 6.08 1.10
C LEU A 57 -3.57 5.86 0.26
N GLU A 58 -3.76 5.22 -0.90
CA GLU A 58 -2.69 5.01 -1.88
C GLU A 58 -2.46 6.28 -2.69
N ASN A 59 -1.47 7.07 -2.28
CA ASN A 59 -1.21 8.40 -2.86
C ASN A 59 -0.88 8.34 -4.35
N CYS A 60 -0.18 7.30 -4.83
CA CYS A 60 0.17 7.17 -6.24
C CYS A 60 -1.05 7.01 -7.17
N CYS A 61 -2.23 6.67 -6.65
CA CYS A 61 -3.45 6.69 -7.43
C CYS A 61 -3.95 8.11 -7.79
N TYR A 62 -3.42 9.14 -7.14
CA TYR A 62 -3.95 10.51 -7.21
C TYR A 62 -2.95 11.52 -7.80
N ASP A 63 -1.80 11.06 -8.27
CA ASP A 63 -0.84 11.90 -8.98
C ASP A 63 -1.35 12.27 -10.36
N PHE A 64 -0.83 13.35 -10.94
CA PHE A 64 -1.35 13.92 -12.18
C PHE A 64 -1.38 12.94 -13.34
N PHE A 65 -0.29 12.19 -13.54
CA PHE A 65 -0.21 11.26 -14.68
C PHE A 65 -1.08 10.02 -14.48
N GLU A 66 -1.19 9.53 -13.27
CA GLU A 66 -2.05 8.40 -12.92
C GLU A 66 -3.52 8.75 -13.10
N LEU A 67 -3.94 9.93 -12.63
CA LEU A 67 -5.31 10.41 -12.84
C LEU A 67 -5.60 10.71 -14.32
N LEU A 68 -4.63 11.26 -15.06
CA LEU A 68 -4.77 11.46 -16.50
C LEU A 68 -4.96 10.12 -17.22
N THR A 69 -4.10 9.13 -16.94
CA THR A 69 -4.19 7.80 -17.54
C THR A 69 -5.50 7.12 -17.22
N LEU A 70 -5.94 7.18 -15.97
CA LEU A 70 -7.24 6.64 -15.54
C LEU A 70 -8.40 7.31 -16.29
N ASN A 71 -8.34 8.63 -16.45
CA ASN A 71 -9.38 9.36 -17.20
C ASN A 71 -9.40 8.96 -18.67
N MET A 72 -8.24 8.80 -19.32
CA MET A 72 -8.14 8.31 -20.71
C MET A 72 -8.70 6.87 -20.84
N ALA A 73 -8.37 5.99 -19.90
CA ALA A 73 -8.89 4.63 -19.85
C ALA A 73 -10.42 4.63 -19.76
N ARG A 74 -10.98 5.39 -18.84
CA ARG A 74 -12.46 5.51 -18.65
C ARG A 74 -13.19 6.11 -19.83
N GLN A 75 -12.55 6.94 -20.63
CA GLN A 75 -13.10 7.49 -21.86
C GLN A 75 -12.92 6.56 -23.09
N GLY A 76 -12.31 5.39 -22.90
CA GLY A 76 -12.03 4.46 -23.98
C GLY A 76 -10.95 4.91 -24.96
N MET A 77 -10.18 5.95 -24.62
CA MET A 77 -9.13 6.49 -25.49
C MET A 77 -7.97 5.50 -25.71
N LEU A 78 -7.76 4.58 -24.76
CA LEU A 78 -6.73 3.54 -24.85
C LEU A 78 -7.25 2.23 -25.47
N GLY A 79 -8.53 2.19 -25.86
CA GLY A 79 -9.17 0.96 -26.29
C GLY A 79 -9.30 -0.06 -25.16
N GLU A 80 -9.39 -1.33 -25.52
CA GLU A 80 -9.40 -2.42 -24.53
C GLU A 80 -8.00 -2.63 -23.94
N ILE A 81 -7.89 -2.53 -22.62
CA ILE A 81 -6.62 -2.65 -21.92
C ILE A 81 -6.37 -4.13 -21.62
N VAL A 82 -5.38 -4.70 -22.27
CA VAL A 82 -5.02 -6.12 -22.14
C VAL A 82 -3.79 -6.37 -21.27
N HIS A 83 -3.02 -5.34 -20.96
CA HIS A 83 -1.83 -5.42 -20.13
C HIS A 83 -1.53 -4.07 -19.48
N THR A 84 -1.06 -4.11 -18.25
CA THR A 84 -0.55 -2.94 -17.54
C THR A 84 0.73 -3.29 -16.79
N GLU A 85 1.59 -2.29 -16.64
CA GLU A 85 2.83 -2.40 -15.86
C GLU A 85 2.92 -1.21 -14.91
N GLY A 86 3.22 -1.48 -13.65
CA GLY A 86 3.47 -0.47 -12.64
C GLY A 86 4.75 -0.80 -11.87
N ALA A 87 5.50 0.21 -11.47
CA ALA A 87 6.76 0.04 -10.76
C ALA A 87 6.89 1.01 -9.59
N TYR A 88 7.51 0.53 -8.51
CA TYR A 88 8.03 1.37 -7.44
C TYR A 88 9.54 1.21 -7.39
N ILE A 89 10.25 2.15 -7.99
CA ILE A 89 11.71 2.17 -8.12
C ILE A 89 12.23 3.38 -7.35
N HIS A 90 12.70 3.17 -6.12
CA HIS A 90 13.12 4.23 -5.23
C HIS A 90 14.32 3.80 -4.38
N ASP A 91 15.42 4.55 -4.45
CA ASP A 91 16.55 4.35 -3.53
C ASP A 91 16.27 5.03 -2.19
N LEU A 92 15.95 4.23 -1.19
CA LEU A 92 15.72 4.66 0.19
C LEU A 92 16.91 4.36 1.12
N THR A 93 18.07 3.94 0.61
CA THR A 93 19.14 3.42 1.43
C THR A 93 19.80 4.48 2.31
N LYS A 94 20.60 5.40 1.75
CA LYS A 94 21.47 6.29 2.53
C LYS A 94 20.73 7.37 3.33
N ASP A 95 19.77 8.04 2.66
CA ASP A 95 19.13 9.21 3.26
C ASP A 95 17.96 8.86 4.15
N TRP A 96 17.44 7.63 4.05
CA TRP A 96 16.24 7.20 4.74
C TRP A 96 16.47 6.00 5.67
N LEU A 97 16.75 4.81 5.13
CA LEU A 97 16.77 3.57 5.92
C LEU A 97 17.97 3.52 6.89
N PHE A 98 19.15 3.94 6.44
CA PHE A 98 20.36 3.98 7.27
C PHE A 98 20.59 5.33 7.96
N ASN A 99 19.60 6.20 7.95
CA ASN A 99 19.65 7.50 8.61
C ASN A 99 18.84 7.48 9.90
N LYS A 100 19.51 7.57 11.05
CA LYS A 100 18.87 7.59 12.38
C LYS A 100 17.89 8.75 12.60
N LYS A 101 17.96 9.81 11.78
CA LYS A 101 17.11 11.00 11.88
C LYS A 101 15.87 10.91 10.99
N ALA A 102 15.85 10.03 9.97
CA ALA A 102 14.76 9.94 9.02
C ALA A 102 13.53 9.23 9.60
N TYR A 103 13.74 8.11 10.26
CA TYR A 103 12.66 7.34 10.91
C TYR A 103 13.02 7.09 12.38
N ALA A 104 12.12 7.47 13.27
CA ALA A 104 12.30 7.28 14.71
C ALA A 104 12.70 5.83 15.01
N ASP A 105 13.82 5.64 15.70
CA ASP A 105 14.37 4.33 16.05
C ASP A 105 14.62 3.41 14.84
N MET A 106 14.80 3.97 13.65
CA MET A 106 15.03 3.23 12.40
C MET A 106 13.98 2.10 12.16
N TRP A 107 12.73 2.32 12.54
CA TRP A 107 11.67 1.30 12.49
C TRP A 107 11.51 0.71 11.09
N ARG A 108 11.63 1.55 10.05
CA ARG A 108 11.45 1.11 8.66
C ARG A 108 12.59 0.20 8.18
N LEU A 109 13.82 0.44 8.64
CA LEU A 109 14.94 -0.49 8.38
C LEU A 109 14.70 -1.84 9.05
N LYS A 110 14.21 -1.85 10.30
CA LYS A 110 13.87 -3.09 11.02
C LYS A 110 12.81 -3.90 10.27
N GLU A 111 11.78 -3.25 9.73
CA GLU A 111 10.77 -3.89 8.88
C GLU A 111 11.38 -4.49 7.60
N ASN A 112 12.28 -3.77 6.94
CA ASN A 112 12.97 -4.26 5.73
C ASN A 112 13.89 -5.46 6.03
N ILE A 113 14.52 -5.52 7.19
CA ILE A 113 15.35 -6.66 7.61
C ILE A 113 14.48 -7.91 7.86
N GLY A 114 13.30 -7.72 8.44
CA GLY A 114 12.39 -8.81 8.82
C GLY A 114 11.57 -9.40 7.66
N GLN A 115 11.59 -8.77 6.49
CA GLN A 115 10.75 -9.16 5.36
C GLN A 115 11.56 -9.23 4.07
N ASN A 116 11.26 -10.21 3.22
CA ASN A 116 11.82 -10.32 1.88
C ASN A 116 10.73 -10.10 0.84
N GLY A 117 11.03 -9.30 -0.18
CA GLY A 117 10.10 -9.01 -1.27
C GLY A 117 9.82 -7.53 -1.47
N ASN A 118 8.81 -7.23 -2.27
CA ASN A 118 8.36 -5.87 -2.50
C ASN A 118 7.47 -5.40 -1.34
N LEU A 119 7.97 -4.48 -0.52
CA LEU A 119 7.26 -3.96 0.65
C LEU A 119 6.24 -2.84 0.30
N TYR A 120 6.30 -2.32 -0.95
CA TYR A 120 5.39 -1.27 -1.45
C TYR A 120 4.80 -1.62 -2.82
N PRO A 121 4.17 -2.80 -2.99
CA PRO A 121 3.57 -3.16 -4.28
C PRO A 121 2.42 -2.23 -4.66
N THR A 122 1.76 -1.62 -3.69
CA THR A 122 0.57 -0.79 -3.88
C THR A 122 0.82 0.46 -4.72
N HIS A 123 2.01 1.06 -4.66
CA HIS A 123 2.34 2.24 -5.44
C HIS A 123 2.34 1.99 -6.95
N GLY A 124 2.75 0.81 -7.39
CA GLY A 124 2.61 0.40 -8.78
C GLY A 124 1.25 -0.25 -9.05
N LEU A 125 0.80 -1.14 -8.15
CA LEU A 125 -0.42 -1.91 -8.33
C LEU A 125 -1.69 -1.08 -8.26
N GLY A 126 -1.76 -0.07 -7.39
CA GLY A 126 -2.96 0.75 -7.18
C GLY A 126 -3.43 1.44 -8.46
N PRO A 127 -2.57 2.26 -9.13
CA PRO A 127 -2.94 2.91 -10.39
C PRO A 127 -3.34 1.93 -11.50
N VAL A 128 -2.58 0.84 -11.69
CA VAL A 128 -2.89 -0.13 -12.76
C VAL A 128 -4.19 -0.90 -12.46
N ALA A 129 -4.45 -1.24 -11.19
CA ALA A 129 -5.69 -1.89 -10.79
C ALA A 129 -6.92 -1.01 -11.03
N GLN A 130 -6.78 0.31 -10.87
CA GLN A 130 -7.86 1.25 -11.20
C GLN A 130 -8.13 1.34 -12.71
N CYS A 131 -7.09 1.33 -13.53
CA CYS A 131 -7.23 1.36 -14.98
C CYS A 131 -7.86 0.08 -15.55
N MET A 132 -7.64 -1.05 -14.86
CA MET A 132 -8.19 -2.36 -15.23
C MET A 132 -9.51 -2.70 -14.53
N ASP A 133 -10.12 -1.75 -13.84
CA ASP A 133 -11.39 -1.95 -13.11
C ASP A 133 -11.39 -3.14 -12.13
N ILE A 134 -10.25 -3.47 -11.53
CA ILE A 134 -10.13 -4.56 -10.56
C ILE A 134 -11.12 -4.35 -9.41
N ASN A 135 -11.89 -5.40 -9.09
CA ASN A 135 -13.02 -5.41 -8.16
C ASN A 135 -14.22 -4.51 -8.58
N ARG A 136 -14.25 -4.05 -9.84
CA ARG A 136 -15.35 -3.24 -10.40
C ARG A 136 -15.85 -3.73 -11.74
N GLY A 137 -15.46 -4.91 -12.14
CA GLY A 137 -15.78 -5.55 -13.44
C GLY A 137 -14.75 -6.63 -13.76
N ASP A 138 -13.51 -6.45 -13.29
CA ASP A 138 -12.44 -7.43 -13.42
C ASP A 138 -11.93 -7.90 -12.03
N LYS A 139 -11.07 -8.90 -11.98
CA LYS A 139 -10.51 -9.48 -10.76
C LYS A 139 -9.10 -10.04 -10.97
N PHE A 140 -8.35 -10.18 -9.89
CA PHE A 140 -7.12 -10.97 -9.91
C PHE A 140 -7.45 -12.47 -9.93
N GLU A 141 -6.85 -13.22 -10.84
CA GLU A 141 -6.97 -14.69 -10.90
C GLU A 141 -5.85 -15.37 -10.10
N HIS A 142 -4.62 -14.88 -10.24
CA HIS A 142 -3.45 -15.44 -9.54
C HIS A 142 -2.37 -14.39 -9.38
N LEU A 143 -1.41 -14.67 -8.51
CA LEU A 143 -0.22 -13.86 -8.29
C LEU A 143 1.02 -14.75 -8.36
N VAL A 144 2.05 -14.29 -9.05
CA VAL A 144 3.39 -14.89 -9.05
C VAL A 144 4.37 -13.84 -8.55
N SER A 145 5.25 -14.22 -7.63
CA SER A 145 6.29 -13.36 -7.12
C SER A 145 7.67 -13.94 -7.36
N MET A 146 8.59 -13.09 -7.80
CA MET A 146 10.01 -13.44 -7.96
C MET A 146 10.83 -12.33 -7.32
N SER A 147 11.91 -12.71 -6.63
CA SER A 147 12.86 -11.77 -6.03
C SER A 147 14.30 -12.12 -6.39
N THR A 148 15.16 -11.12 -6.38
CA THR A 148 16.61 -11.29 -6.45
C THR A 148 17.21 -11.30 -5.04
N ASN A 149 18.52 -11.57 -4.94
CA ASN A 149 19.25 -11.41 -3.68
C ASN A 149 19.42 -9.94 -3.30
N ASP A 150 19.57 -9.68 -2.00
CA ASP A 150 19.77 -8.35 -1.41
C ASP A 150 21.23 -7.90 -1.51
N PHE A 151 21.66 -7.47 -2.67
CA PHE A 151 23.04 -7.05 -2.88
C PHE A 151 23.36 -5.69 -2.26
N THR A 152 22.50 -4.70 -2.49
CA THR A 152 22.79 -3.31 -2.10
C THR A 152 22.71 -3.11 -0.59
N MET A 153 21.65 -3.55 0.05
CA MET A 153 21.46 -3.38 1.50
C MET A 153 22.47 -4.20 2.29
N ASN A 154 22.79 -5.41 1.90
CA ASN A 154 23.83 -6.22 2.53
C ASN A 154 25.22 -5.58 2.44
N ASN A 155 25.53 -4.89 1.34
CA ASN A 155 26.81 -4.20 1.20
C ASN A 155 26.89 -2.92 2.02
N LEU A 156 25.79 -2.24 2.27
CA LEU A 156 25.73 -1.05 3.12
C LEU A 156 25.68 -1.37 4.62
N ALA A 157 25.23 -2.56 4.98
CA ALA A 157 25.14 -3.00 6.37
C ALA A 157 26.47 -3.55 6.92
N LYS A 158 27.47 -3.80 6.06
CA LYS A 158 28.83 -4.20 6.44
C LYS A 158 29.71 -2.99 6.74
#